data_519e9736e5ed3153fb93fcb87702d920
#
_entry.id   519e9736e5ed3153fb93fcb87702d920
#
_cell.length_a   1.000
_cell.length_b   1.000
_cell.length_c   1.000
_cell.angle_alpha   90.00
_cell.angle_beta   90.00
_cell.angle_gamma   90.00
#
_symmetry.space_group_name_H-M   'P 1'
#
loop_
_entity.id
_entity.type
_entity.pdbx_description
1 polymer ?
#
loop_
_entity_poly.entity_id
_entity_poly.type
_entity_poly.pdbx_seq_one_letter_code
_entity_poly.pdbx_strand_id
1 'polypeptide(L)'
;MSNATDIRQSGGTAGSVDHTDTSLAVSRTIPVPPTDTLYRAALTFCLDGADVMMYATLKGAENAESLWHALAQSHPSQPSEICGPALSRIDRMFVDGLTRWGRKASANAMRSFRNALACWHNRMMDLPSQDIIQLADWFTMDGTQWIIGPGHPCWP
;
A
#
# COMPACT_ATOMS: atom_id res chain seq x y z
N MET A 1 76.74 -44.86 -7.25
CA MET A 1 76.98 -43.90 -8.35
C MET A 1 75.91 -42.85 -8.22
N SER A 2 76.19 -41.74 -7.49
CA SER A 2 76.51 -40.41 -7.96
C SER A 2 75.34 -39.86 -8.81
N ASN A 3 74.72 -38.74 -8.53
CA ASN A 3 75.22 -37.46 -8.06
C ASN A 3 74.07 -36.60 -7.51
N ALA A 4 74.40 -35.82 -6.55
CA ALA A 4 73.72 -34.63 -6.09
C ALA A 4 73.71 -33.50 -7.17
N THR A 5 72.74 -32.66 -7.12
CA THR A 5 72.97 -31.23 -7.33
C THR A 5 71.83 -30.41 -6.67
N ASP A 6 72.29 -29.66 -5.74
CA ASP A 6 71.68 -28.58 -4.99
C ASP A 6 71.56 -27.33 -5.90
N ILE A 7 70.45 -26.58 -5.85
CA ILE A 7 70.42 -25.14 -6.15
C ILE A 7 69.25 -24.47 -5.45
N ARG A 8 69.52 -23.75 -4.38
CA ARG A 8 69.10 -22.39 -3.95
C ARG A 8 67.73 -21.82 -4.29
N GLN A 9 67.03 -21.53 -3.22
CA GLN A 9 66.46 -20.26 -2.77
C GLN A 9 66.11 -19.19 -3.83
N SER A 10 64.84 -18.77 -3.84
CA SER A 10 64.51 -17.36 -3.92
C SER A 10 63.15 -17.14 -3.29
N GLY A 11 63.10 -16.21 -2.34
CA GLY A 11 61.88 -15.83 -1.62
C GLY A 11 60.96 -15.03 -2.52
N GLY A 12 59.71 -15.24 -2.30
CA GLY A 12 58.61 -14.42 -2.84
C GLY A 12 57.56 -14.30 -1.77
N THR A 13 57.61 -13.22 -1.03
CA THR A 13 56.54 -12.72 -0.17
C THR A 13 55.32 -12.41 -1.01
N ALA A 14 54.36 -13.33 -1.06
CA ALA A 14 53.04 -13.02 -1.60
C ALA A 14 52.19 -12.45 -0.47
N GLY A 15 51.93 -11.14 -0.59
CA GLY A 15 51.03 -10.41 0.30
C GLY A 15 49.65 -10.99 0.22
N SER A 16 49.18 -11.42 1.39
CA SER A 16 47.78 -11.72 1.64
C SER A 16 46.99 -10.45 1.47
N VAL A 17 46.29 -10.31 0.35
CA VAL A 17 45.29 -9.25 0.15
C VAL A 17 44.04 -9.72 0.88
N ASP A 18 43.92 -9.25 2.11
CA ASP A 18 42.73 -9.38 2.92
C ASP A 18 41.60 -8.56 2.26
N HIS A 19 40.87 -9.20 1.38
CA HIS A 19 39.60 -8.67 0.89
C HIS A 19 38.56 -8.80 2.02
N THR A 20 38.65 -7.89 2.98
CA THR A 20 37.52 -7.55 3.83
C THR A 20 36.47 -6.90 2.96
N ASP A 21 35.68 -7.73 2.32
CA ASP A 21 34.42 -7.34 1.67
C ASP A 21 33.45 -6.89 2.79
N THR A 22 33.64 -5.64 3.21
CA THR A 22 32.73 -4.96 4.11
C THR A 22 31.50 -4.58 3.27
N SER A 23 30.72 -5.60 2.93
CA SER A 23 29.36 -5.41 2.44
C SER A 23 28.56 -4.76 3.58
N LEU A 24 28.66 -3.42 3.62
CA LEU A 24 27.74 -2.60 4.39
C LEU A 24 26.36 -2.77 3.74
N ALA A 25 25.67 -3.84 4.13
CA ALA A 25 24.25 -3.95 3.93
C ALA A 25 23.60 -2.80 4.70
N VAL A 26 23.51 -1.64 4.04
CA VAL A 26 22.70 -0.53 4.51
C VAL A 26 21.26 -1.05 4.51
N SER A 27 20.84 -1.56 5.67
CA SER A 27 19.44 -1.87 5.92
C SER A 27 18.69 -0.53 5.81
N ARG A 28 18.26 -0.21 4.58
CA ARG A 28 17.38 0.93 4.35
C ARG A 28 16.04 0.58 4.99
N THR A 29 15.89 0.99 6.23
CA THR A 29 14.58 1.00 6.88
C THR A 29 13.72 1.95 6.07
N ILE A 30 12.82 1.41 5.24
CA ILE A 30 11.84 2.20 4.49
C ILE A 30 10.91 2.82 5.54
N PRO A 31 10.83 4.15 5.65
CA PRO A 31 9.96 4.77 6.61
C PRO A 31 8.50 4.37 6.33
N VAL A 32 7.81 3.85 7.34
CA VAL A 32 6.38 3.56 7.24
C VAL A 32 5.64 4.89 7.04
N PRO A 33 4.82 5.02 5.99
CA PRO A 33 4.09 6.24 5.73
C PRO A 33 3.06 6.54 6.84
N PRO A 34 2.61 7.79 6.98
CA PRO A 34 1.54 8.15 7.89
C PRO A 34 0.30 7.26 7.69
N THR A 35 -0.41 6.93 8.76
CA THR A 35 -1.55 6.01 8.73
C THR A 35 -2.61 6.38 7.69
N ASP A 36 -2.97 7.67 7.54
CA ASP A 36 -3.92 8.11 6.51
C ASP A 36 -3.44 7.80 5.08
N THR A 37 -2.12 7.90 4.86
CA THR A 37 -1.52 7.54 3.56
C THR A 37 -1.61 6.04 3.28
N LEU A 38 -1.44 5.20 4.30
CA LEU A 38 -1.62 3.75 4.17
C LEU A 38 -3.06 3.40 3.79
N TYR A 39 -4.05 4.00 4.45
CA TYR A 39 -5.45 3.80 4.12
C TYR A 39 -5.79 4.30 2.71
N ARG A 40 -5.25 5.43 2.27
CA ARG A 40 -5.41 5.91 0.88
C ARG A 40 -4.83 4.94 -0.12
N ALA A 41 -3.63 4.42 0.15
CA ALA A 41 -3.00 3.41 -0.70
C ALA A 41 -3.86 2.14 -0.75
N ALA A 42 -4.33 1.63 0.39
CA ALA A 42 -5.21 0.47 0.45
C ALA A 42 -6.51 0.69 -0.35
N LEU A 43 -7.13 1.86 -0.26
CA LEU A 43 -8.29 2.21 -1.05
C LEU A 43 -8.02 2.19 -2.57
N THR A 44 -6.79 2.53 -3.01
CA THR A 44 -6.45 2.47 -4.45
C THR A 44 -6.44 1.05 -5.00
N PHE A 45 -6.19 0.03 -4.18
CA PHE A 45 -6.29 -1.37 -4.60
C PHE A 45 -7.72 -1.82 -4.85
N CYS A 46 -8.69 -1.14 -4.27
CA CYS A 46 -10.10 -1.38 -4.54
C CYS A 46 -10.56 -0.82 -5.89
N LEU A 47 -9.65 -0.23 -6.68
CA LEU A 47 -9.96 0.50 -7.92
C LEU A 47 -9.24 -0.08 -9.13
N ASP A 48 -9.87 0.04 -10.32
CA ASP A 48 -9.25 -0.26 -11.62
C ASP A 48 -8.55 0.94 -12.26
N GLY A 49 -8.51 2.06 -11.56
CA GLY A 49 -7.98 3.32 -12.06
C GLY A 49 -8.64 4.51 -11.38
N ALA A 50 -8.66 5.66 -12.05
CA ALA A 50 -9.31 6.85 -11.50
C ALA A 50 -10.82 6.64 -11.35
N ASP A 51 -11.31 6.67 -10.12
CA ASP A 51 -12.72 6.47 -9.80
C ASP A 51 -13.30 7.73 -9.14
N VAL A 52 -14.18 8.40 -9.87
CA VAL A 52 -14.83 9.62 -9.41
C VAL A 52 -15.75 9.37 -8.20
N MET A 53 -16.34 8.19 -8.08
CA MET A 53 -17.23 7.84 -6.96
C MET A 53 -16.42 7.65 -5.69
N MET A 54 -15.28 6.94 -5.76
CA MET A 54 -14.36 6.82 -4.63
C MET A 54 -13.83 8.18 -4.20
N TYR A 55 -13.41 9.01 -5.15
CA TYR A 55 -12.91 10.35 -4.84
C TYR A 55 -13.98 11.22 -4.18
N ALA A 56 -15.23 11.17 -4.66
CA ALA A 56 -16.34 11.87 -4.03
C ALA A 56 -16.56 11.36 -2.59
N THR A 57 -16.60 10.05 -2.41
CA THR A 57 -16.83 9.44 -1.10
C THR A 57 -15.72 9.80 -0.10
N LEU A 58 -14.46 9.73 -0.55
CA LEU A 58 -13.30 10.13 0.26
C LEU A 58 -13.34 11.63 0.61
N LYS A 59 -13.79 12.47 -0.33
CA LYS A 59 -13.98 13.92 -0.09
C LYS A 59 -15.04 14.21 0.97
N GLY A 60 -16.07 13.38 1.05
CA GLY A 60 -17.13 13.49 2.07
C GLY A 60 -16.81 12.81 3.38
N ALA A 61 -15.85 11.87 3.39
CA ALA A 61 -15.37 11.23 4.59
C ALA A 61 -14.55 12.21 5.46
N GLU A 62 -14.41 11.90 6.73
CA GLU A 62 -13.55 12.63 7.65
C GLU A 62 -12.07 12.41 7.29
N ASN A 63 -11.69 11.15 7.04
CA ASN A 63 -10.36 10.71 6.64
C ASN A 63 -10.47 9.37 5.89
N ALA A 64 -9.36 8.88 5.34
CA ALA A 64 -9.32 7.63 4.59
C ALA A 64 -9.59 6.41 5.48
N GLU A 65 -9.15 6.45 6.74
CA GLU A 65 -9.39 5.41 7.74
C GLU A 65 -10.88 5.18 7.97
N SER A 66 -11.65 6.27 8.18
CA SER A 66 -13.08 6.18 8.43
C SER A 66 -13.85 5.61 7.24
N LEU A 67 -13.40 5.89 6.01
CA LEU A 67 -13.95 5.29 4.79
C LEU A 67 -13.59 3.81 4.69
N TRP A 68 -12.33 3.46 4.95
CA TRP A 68 -11.87 2.08 4.93
C TRP A 68 -12.68 1.18 5.88
N HIS A 69 -12.82 1.60 7.12
CA HIS A 69 -13.61 0.85 8.11
C HIS A 69 -15.09 0.79 7.75
N ALA A 70 -15.66 1.85 7.20
CA ALA A 70 -17.04 1.82 6.74
C ALA A 70 -17.22 0.85 5.56
N LEU A 71 -16.27 0.77 4.63
CA LEU A 71 -16.27 -0.21 3.53
C LEU A 71 -16.22 -1.64 4.07
N ALA A 72 -15.29 -1.95 4.97
CA ALA A 72 -15.14 -3.27 5.55
C ALA A 72 -16.42 -3.71 6.29
N GLN A 73 -17.03 -2.81 7.05
CA GLN A 73 -18.26 -3.07 7.82
C GLN A 73 -19.52 -3.16 6.94
N SER A 74 -19.54 -2.49 5.78
CA SER A 74 -20.69 -2.50 4.86
C SER A 74 -20.68 -3.66 3.87
N HIS A 75 -19.68 -4.54 3.94
CA HIS A 75 -19.63 -5.72 3.08
C HIS A 75 -20.83 -6.65 3.33
N PRO A 76 -21.47 -7.19 2.27
CA PRO A 76 -22.66 -8.02 2.41
C PRO A 76 -22.49 -9.30 3.25
N SER A 77 -21.26 -9.74 3.50
CA SER A 77 -20.98 -10.87 4.40
C SER A 77 -21.07 -10.52 5.88
N GLN A 78 -21.11 -9.24 6.21
CA GLN A 78 -21.25 -8.79 7.61
C GLN A 78 -22.70 -8.97 8.09
N PRO A 79 -22.93 -9.19 9.40
CA PRO A 79 -24.26 -9.20 9.99
C PRO A 79 -25.04 -7.91 9.66
N SER A 80 -26.35 -8.02 9.45
CA SER A 80 -27.19 -6.89 9.05
C SER A 80 -27.15 -5.71 10.02
N GLU A 81 -26.98 -5.99 11.32
CA GLU A 81 -26.84 -4.99 12.37
C GLU A 81 -25.59 -4.10 12.21
N ILE A 82 -24.55 -4.63 11.57
CA ILE A 82 -23.30 -3.92 11.28
C ILE A 82 -23.37 -3.31 9.88
N CYS A 83 -23.76 -4.11 8.89
CA CYS A 83 -23.79 -3.74 7.48
C CYS A 83 -24.73 -2.54 7.21
N GLY A 84 -25.93 -2.54 7.75
CA GLY A 84 -26.93 -1.49 7.52
C GLY A 84 -26.47 -0.09 7.93
N PRO A 85 -26.02 0.13 9.17
CA PRO A 85 -25.48 1.40 9.61
C PRO A 85 -24.24 1.83 8.81
N ALA A 86 -23.35 0.89 8.48
CA ALA A 86 -22.15 1.16 7.70
C ALA A 86 -22.47 1.61 6.26
N LEU A 87 -23.44 0.96 5.60
CA LEU A 87 -23.95 1.38 4.29
C LEU A 87 -24.53 2.79 4.34
N SER A 88 -25.32 3.10 5.36
CA SER A 88 -25.88 4.44 5.55
C SER A 88 -24.80 5.50 5.77
N ARG A 89 -23.72 5.12 6.45
CA ARG A 89 -22.56 6.00 6.65
C ARG A 89 -21.84 6.29 5.34
N ILE A 90 -21.60 5.27 4.51
CA ILE A 90 -20.95 5.44 3.19
C ILE A 90 -21.83 6.27 2.25
N ASP A 91 -23.14 6.05 2.22
CA ASP A 91 -24.07 6.87 1.45
C ASP A 91 -23.94 8.35 1.83
N ARG A 92 -23.90 8.63 3.12
CA ARG A 92 -23.73 10.00 3.61
C ARG A 92 -22.40 10.58 3.17
N MET A 93 -21.30 9.84 3.31
CA MET A 93 -19.98 10.28 2.83
C MET A 93 -20.01 10.63 1.34
N PHE A 94 -20.66 9.82 0.50
CA PHE A 94 -20.79 10.11 -0.93
C PHE A 94 -21.62 11.37 -1.20
N VAL A 95 -22.76 11.52 -0.54
CA VAL A 95 -23.63 12.70 -0.70
C VAL A 95 -22.94 13.96 -0.22
N ASP A 96 -22.24 13.91 0.90
CA ASP A 96 -21.50 15.04 1.46
C ASP A 96 -20.35 15.44 0.53
N GLY A 97 -19.66 14.46 -0.05
CA GLY A 97 -18.61 14.72 -1.03
C GLY A 97 -19.11 15.39 -2.31
N LEU A 98 -20.25 14.95 -2.84
CA LEU A 98 -20.90 15.61 -3.97
C LEU A 98 -21.31 17.04 -3.62
N THR A 99 -21.86 17.25 -2.42
CA THR A 99 -22.25 18.58 -1.93
C THR A 99 -21.04 19.51 -1.84
N ARG A 100 -19.90 19.02 -1.37
CA ARG A 100 -18.64 19.80 -1.35
C ARG A 100 -18.12 20.16 -2.75
N TRP A 101 -18.59 19.49 -3.78
CA TRP A 101 -18.36 19.84 -5.19
C TRP A 101 -19.46 20.71 -5.80
N GLY A 102 -20.42 21.16 -5.01
CA GLY A 102 -21.55 21.90 -5.49
C GLY A 102 -22.53 21.07 -6.32
N ARG A 103 -22.51 19.73 -6.17
CA ARG A 103 -23.37 18.79 -6.89
C ARG A 103 -24.42 18.20 -5.96
N LYS A 104 -25.58 17.90 -6.53
CA LYS A 104 -26.64 17.16 -5.82
C LYS A 104 -26.58 15.68 -6.19
N ALA A 105 -26.82 14.81 -5.21
CA ALA A 105 -26.98 13.39 -5.45
C ALA A 105 -28.28 13.13 -6.22
N SER A 106 -28.17 12.76 -7.48
CA SER A 106 -29.30 12.30 -8.30
C SER A 106 -29.53 10.80 -8.13
N ALA A 107 -30.71 10.31 -8.50
CA ALA A 107 -31.00 8.88 -8.50
C ALA A 107 -29.99 8.08 -9.36
N ASN A 108 -29.56 8.66 -10.50
CA ASN A 108 -28.54 8.04 -11.36
C ASN A 108 -27.16 8.02 -10.70
N ALA A 109 -26.77 9.12 -10.04
CA ALA A 109 -25.51 9.16 -9.30
C ALA A 109 -25.49 8.11 -8.18
N MET A 110 -26.59 7.97 -7.43
CA MET A 110 -26.71 6.95 -6.39
C MET A 110 -26.65 5.52 -6.95
N ARG A 111 -27.27 5.27 -8.12
CA ARG A 111 -27.18 3.96 -8.78
C ARG A 111 -25.74 3.64 -9.22
N SER A 112 -25.07 4.58 -9.86
CA SER A 112 -23.67 4.43 -10.27
C SER A 112 -22.76 4.20 -9.07
N PHE A 113 -22.99 4.95 -7.99
CA PHE A 113 -22.27 4.79 -6.74
C PHE A 113 -22.48 3.39 -6.13
N ARG A 114 -23.72 2.85 -6.12
CA ARG A 114 -23.98 1.50 -5.63
C ARG A 114 -23.27 0.42 -6.44
N ASN A 115 -23.18 0.58 -7.75
CA ASN A 115 -22.43 -0.33 -8.62
C ASN A 115 -20.93 -0.25 -8.31
N ALA A 116 -20.37 0.95 -8.16
CA ALA A 116 -18.98 1.14 -7.77
C ALA A 116 -18.69 0.52 -6.40
N LEU A 117 -19.56 0.74 -5.41
CA LEU A 117 -19.43 0.17 -4.07
C LEU A 117 -19.37 -1.37 -4.10
N ALA A 118 -20.20 -2.01 -4.91
CA ALA A 118 -20.15 -3.46 -5.08
C ALA A 118 -18.80 -3.94 -5.66
N CYS A 119 -18.24 -3.20 -6.63
CA CYS A 119 -16.90 -3.49 -7.15
C CYS A 119 -15.82 -3.31 -6.09
N TRP A 120 -15.89 -2.25 -5.29
CA TRP A 120 -14.93 -2.00 -4.20
C TRP A 120 -14.96 -3.10 -3.15
N HIS A 121 -16.17 -3.57 -2.75
CA HIS A 121 -16.32 -4.68 -1.83
C HIS A 121 -15.65 -5.95 -2.36
N ASN A 122 -15.91 -6.32 -3.62
CA ASN A 122 -15.31 -7.51 -4.21
C ASN A 122 -13.77 -7.44 -4.17
N ARG A 123 -13.19 -6.30 -4.57
CA ARG A 123 -11.74 -6.13 -4.58
C ARG A 123 -11.12 -6.05 -3.19
N MET A 124 -11.83 -5.49 -2.22
CA MET A 124 -11.38 -5.50 -0.82
C MET A 124 -11.24 -6.94 -0.30
N MET A 125 -12.08 -7.87 -0.77
CA MET A 125 -11.98 -9.29 -0.40
C MET A 125 -10.82 -10.02 -1.06
N ASP A 126 -10.29 -9.49 -2.16
CA ASP A 126 -9.08 -10.03 -2.82
C ASP A 126 -7.79 -9.64 -2.08
N LEU A 127 -7.85 -8.70 -1.15
CA LEU A 127 -6.71 -8.31 -0.33
C LEU A 127 -6.41 -9.38 0.73
N PRO A 128 -5.13 -9.64 1.03
CA PRO A 128 -4.74 -10.69 1.99
C PRO A 128 -5.14 -10.38 3.43
N SER A 129 -5.43 -9.13 3.74
CA SER A 129 -5.92 -8.68 5.04
C SER A 129 -6.71 -7.37 4.91
N GLN A 130 -7.59 -7.12 5.87
CA GLN A 130 -8.23 -5.81 6.07
C GLN A 130 -7.54 -4.99 7.17
N ASP A 131 -6.60 -5.58 7.89
CA ASP A 131 -5.74 -4.90 8.84
C ASP A 131 -4.67 -4.09 8.09
N ILE A 132 -4.65 -2.78 8.34
CA ILE A 132 -3.79 -1.86 7.59
C ILE A 132 -2.29 -2.09 7.84
N ILE A 133 -1.92 -2.60 9.03
CA ILE A 133 -0.51 -2.90 9.35
C ILE A 133 -0.06 -4.14 8.56
N GLN A 134 -0.88 -5.18 8.53
CA GLN A 134 -0.58 -6.39 7.75
C GLN A 134 -0.56 -6.09 6.25
N LEU A 135 -1.44 -5.19 5.76
CA LEU A 135 -1.39 -4.73 4.37
C LEU A 135 -0.11 -3.93 4.08
N ALA A 136 0.32 -3.07 4.99
CA ALA A 136 1.56 -2.32 4.82
C ALA A 136 2.77 -3.25 4.70
N ASP A 137 2.83 -4.29 5.53
CA ASP A 137 3.87 -5.32 5.45
C ASP A 137 3.79 -6.06 4.11
N TRP A 138 2.60 -6.46 3.68
CA TRP A 138 2.40 -7.16 2.41
C TRP A 138 2.83 -6.31 1.21
N PHE A 139 2.50 -5.02 1.19
CA PHE A 139 2.93 -4.10 0.12
C PHE A 139 4.44 -3.92 0.03
N THR A 140 5.18 -4.22 1.09
CA THR A 140 6.64 -4.07 1.13
C THR A 140 7.41 -5.39 0.90
N MET A 141 6.73 -6.54 0.97
CA MET A 141 7.37 -7.88 0.86
C MET A 141 8.12 -8.09 -0.46
N ASP A 142 7.67 -7.50 -1.57
CA ASP A 142 8.29 -7.65 -2.89
C ASP A 142 9.31 -6.54 -3.20
N GLY A 143 9.80 -5.81 -2.21
CA GLY A 143 10.68 -4.67 -2.41
C GLY A 143 9.97 -3.45 -3.01
N THR A 144 8.65 -3.45 -3.05
CA THR A 144 7.83 -2.31 -3.46
C THR A 144 8.07 -1.15 -2.51
N GLN A 145 8.36 0.03 -3.05
CA GLN A 145 8.55 1.24 -2.26
C GLN A 145 7.32 2.12 -2.33
N TRP A 146 6.99 2.74 -1.19
CA TRP A 146 5.92 3.74 -1.14
C TRP A 146 6.37 5.04 -1.81
N ILE A 147 5.67 5.47 -2.85
CA ILE A 147 5.81 6.81 -3.44
C ILE A 147 4.66 7.66 -2.93
N ILE A 148 4.94 8.49 -1.91
CA ILE A 148 3.90 9.17 -1.15
C ILE A 148 3.55 10.56 -1.71
N GLY A 149 4.30 11.06 -2.69
CA GLY A 149 4.05 12.36 -3.30
C GLY A 149 5.28 13.28 -3.35
N PRO A 150 5.10 14.57 -3.70
CA PRO A 150 6.20 15.52 -3.81
C PRO A 150 7.00 15.59 -2.51
N GLY A 151 8.33 15.46 -2.62
CA GLY A 151 9.24 15.40 -1.48
C GLY A 151 9.74 13.99 -1.14
N HIS A 152 9.14 12.94 -1.69
CA HIS A 152 9.71 11.60 -1.60
C HIS A 152 10.90 11.48 -2.56
N PRO A 153 12.07 10.87 -2.17
CA PRO A 153 13.25 10.78 -3.03
C PRO A 153 13.02 10.09 -4.39
N CYS A 154 12.00 9.22 -4.47
CA CYS A 154 11.62 8.51 -5.70
C CYS A 154 10.40 9.13 -6.41
N TRP A 155 9.93 10.32 -6.01
CA TRP A 155 8.89 11.03 -6.74
C TRP A 155 9.48 11.56 -8.05
N PRO A 156 8.85 11.30 -9.23
CA PRO A 156 9.34 11.78 -10.52
C PRO A 156 9.22 13.29 -10.68
#